data_2f51a7728c0d7ff0a38cc35f16f6a9d4
#
_entry.id   2f51a7728c0d7ff0a38cc35f16f6a9d4
#
_cell.length_a   1.000
_cell.length_b   1.000
_cell.length_c   1.000
_cell.angle_alpha   90.00
_cell.angle_beta   90.00
_cell.angle_gamma   90.00
#
_symmetry.space_group_name_H-M   'P 1'
#
loop_
_entity.id
_entity.type
_entity.pdbx_description
1 polymer ?
#
loop_
_entity_poly.entity_id
_entity_poly.type
_entity_poly.pdbx_seq_one_letter_code
_entity_poly.pdbx_strand_id
1 'polypeptide(L)'
;MPTITIVQKNKSKNILTWYARVPDKNGKVHYFSLKTESKSEAKFLLQQNIKAGAYDLKDESETMTLGEAAEKFEAYERAKGTKPGSITTMLQSVNMLRPIFSRKVSDITNKDISDAFMASGDGLSPMTYRNRKTILSTFFNYLVDVLEVMRSNPVKKAIPRRKIPKKQRFFWTTEQIDRIIANAPSPRIRLLWSFMAFAGLRVSEAVAMRPEAIHDGYIHVKGKGDKEAKIPICPRLQREIDRYDGEWRFPYTSEVLERVAAKAIPEGFQGKAHAHRFRHSFGSNLIRAGVNIKVVQTLMRHETVNLTLDTYAHILDTDTEKAISEVYS
;
A
#
# COMPACT_ATOMS: atom_id res chain seq x y z
N MET A 1 -32.76 -7.97 -28.20
CA MET A 1 -32.80 -6.89 -27.19
C MET A 1 -33.49 -7.42 -25.95
N PRO A 2 -32.97 -7.16 -24.73
CA PRO A 2 -33.67 -7.60 -23.52
C PRO A 2 -34.99 -6.87 -23.39
N THR A 3 -36.05 -7.64 -23.07
CA THR A 3 -37.44 -7.14 -23.08
C THR A 3 -37.70 -6.28 -21.85
N ILE A 4 -38.10 -5.01 -22.05
CA ILE A 4 -38.54 -4.12 -20.97
C ILE A 4 -39.96 -4.56 -20.54
N THR A 5 -40.16 -4.79 -19.25
CA THR A 5 -41.41 -5.27 -18.67
C THR A 5 -41.87 -4.44 -17.49
N ILE A 6 -43.14 -4.57 -17.08
CA ILE A 6 -43.61 -3.97 -15.82
C ILE A 6 -43.57 -5.01 -14.69
N VAL A 7 -43.21 -4.58 -13.51
CA VAL A 7 -43.26 -5.39 -12.28
C VAL A 7 -43.88 -4.59 -11.15
N GLN A 8 -44.55 -5.26 -10.23
CA GLN A 8 -45.07 -4.64 -9.02
C GLN A 8 -44.13 -4.90 -7.86
N LYS A 9 -43.74 -3.86 -7.13
CA LYS A 9 -42.90 -4.00 -5.92
C LYS A 9 -43.64 -3.41 -4.73
N ASN A 10 -43.59 -4.15 -3.62
CA ASN A 10 -44.12 -3.69 -2.35
C ASN A 10 -43.02 -2.85 -1.66
N LYS A 11 -43.23 -1.55 -1.49
CA LYS A 11 -42.45 -0.76 -0.54
C LYS A 11 -43.25 -0.63 0.75
N SER A 12 -42.76 -1.16 1.83
CA SER A 12 -43.19 -1.08 3.22
C SER A 12 -44.36 -0.09 3.45
N LYS A 13 -45.54 -0.57 3.73
CA LYS A 13 -46.83 0.09 4.01
C LYS A 13 -47.90 -0.05 2.88
N ASN A 14 -48.24 -1.26 2.45
CA ASN A 14 -49.44 -1.55 1.66
C ASN A 14 -49.68 -0.72 0.37
N ILE A 15 -48.71 -0.04 -0.18
CA ILE A 15 -48.81 0.68 -1.44
C ILE A 15 -48.07 -0.12 -2.52
N LEU A 16 -48.82 -0.68 -3.45
CA LEU A 16 -48.34 -1.47 -4.57
C LEU A 16 -48.10 -0.57 -5.79
N THR A 17 -46.86 -0.09 -5.95
CA THR A 17 -46.48 0.75 -7.10
C THR A 17 -45.93 -0.10 -8.24
N TRP A 18 -46.26 0.22 -9.47
CA TRP A 18 -45.70 -0.39 -10.67
C TRP A 18 -44.37 0.24 -11.06
N TYR A 19 -43.45 -0.61 -11.52
CA TYR A 19 -42.11 -0.22 -11.97
C TYR A 19 -41.86 -0.78 -13.37
N ALA A 20 -41.18 0.01 -14.20
CA ALA A 20 -40.54 -0.51 -15.39
C ALA A 20 -39.29 -1.30 -14.98
N ARG A 21 -39.23 -2.56 -15.40
CA ARG A 21 -38.07 -3.44 -15.27
C ARG A 21 -37.28 -3.36 -16.57
N VAL A 22 -36.15 -2.67 -16.54
CA VAL A 22 -35.29 -2.38 -17.70
C VAL A 22 -33.98 -3.11 -17.52
N PRO A 23 -33.76 -4.23 -18.20
CA PRO A 23 -32.44 -4.87 -18.19
C PRO A 23 -31.50 -4.07 -19.11
N ASP A 24 -30.29 -3.80 -18.61
CA ASP A 24 -29.22 -3.25 -19.44
C ASP A 24 -28.60 -4.34 -20.34
N LYS A 25 -27.66 -3.94 -21.19
CA LYS A 25 -26.93 -4.84 -22.09
C LYS A 25 -26.10 -5.90 -21.37
N ASN A 26 -25.77 -5.67 -20.10
CA ASN A 26 -24.98 -6.56 -19.24
C ASN A 26 -25.84 -7.52 -18.42
N GLY A 27 -27.20 -7.43 -18.58
CA GLY A 27 -28.16 -8.24 -17.85
C GLY A 27 -28.51 -7.72 -16.45
N LYS A 28 -27.96 -6.59 -16.01
CA LYS A 28 -28.33 -5.90 -14.77
C LYS A 28 -29.70 -5.25 -14.95
N VAL A 29 -30.55 -5.38 -13.94
CA VAL A 29 -31.92 -4.91 -14.03
C VAL A 29 -32.10 -3.62 -13.25
N HIS A 30 -32.52 -2.58 -13.94
CA HIS A 30 -32.90 -1.29 -13.39
C HIS A 30 -34.40 -1.18 -13.22
N TYR A 31 -34.86 -0.49 -12.16
CA TYR A 31 -36.27 -0.35 -11.84
C TYR A 31 -36.64 1.13 -11.76
N PHE A 32 -37.51 1.59 -12.65
CA PHE A 32 -38.03 2.95 -12.70
C PHE A 32 -39.47 2.97 -12.22
N SER A 33 -39.74 3.77 -11.18
CA SER A 33 -41.13 3.93 -10.68
C SER A 33 -42.00 4.58 -11.73
N LEU A 34 -43.13 3.97 -12.02
CA LEU A 34 -44.14 4.52 -12.91
C LEU A 34 -45.17 5.37 -12.17
N LYS A 35 -45.02 5.51 -10.84
CA LYS A 35 -45.82 6.36 -9.95
C LYS A 35 -47.33 6.09 -10.07
N THR A 36 -47.74 4.90 -10.40
CA THR A 36 -49.12 4.47 -10.51
C THR A 36 -49.33 3.11 -9.84
N GLU A 37 -50.55 2.89 -9.35
CA GLU A 37 -51.01 1.63 -8.80
C GLU A 37 -51.86 0.86 -9.85
N SER A 38 -52.28 1.51 -10.93
CA SER A 38 -53.06 0.90 -12.00
C SER A 38 -52.16 0.18 -13.02
N LYS A 39 -52.44 -1.08 -13.26
CA LYS A 39 -51.70 -1.89 -14.24
C LYS A 39 -51.88 -1.40 -15.67
N SER A 40 -53.08 -0.91 -16.02
CA SER A 40 -53.37 -0.37 -17.35
C SER A 40 -52.61 0.92 -17.61
N GLU A 41 -52.60 1.83 -16.64
CA GLU A 41 -51.88 3.07 -16.70
C GLU A 41 -50.35 2.82 -16.71
N ALA A 42 -49.87 1.85 -15.93
CA ALA A 42 -48.45 1.45 -15.95
C ALA A 42 -48.00 0.96 -17.34
N LYS A 43 -48.84 0.18 -18.04
CA LYS A 43 -48.54 -0.24 -19.41
C LYS A 43 -48.53 0.93 -20.39
N PHE A 44 -49.43 1.87 -20.24
CA PHE A 44 -49.51 3.06 -21.09
C PHE A 44 -48.27 3.95 -20.87
N LEU A 45 -47.92 4.25 -19.61
CA LEU A 45 -46.76 5.03 -19.23
C LEU A 45 -45.47 4.34 -19.68
N LEU A 46 -45.39 3.00 -19.57
CA LEU A 46 -44.21 2.27 -20.06
C LEU A 46 -44.02 2.49 -21.56
N GLN A 47 -45.10 2.38 -22.36
CA GLN A 47 -45.01 2.59 -23.81
C GLN A 47 -44.67 4.03 -24.18
N GLN A 48 -45.23 5.02 -23.48
CA GLN A 48 -44.85 6.44 -23.65
C GLN A 48 -43.38 6.66 -23.37
N ASN A 49 -42.88 6.17 -22.23
CA ASN A 49 -41.52 6.33 -21.80
C ASN A 49 -40.52 5.63 -22.74
N ILE A 50 -40.88 4.44 -23.28
CA ILE A 50 -40.09 3.76 -24.31
C ILE A 50 -39.99 4.62 -25.59
N LYS A 51 -41.13 5.17 -26.07
CA LYS A 51 -41.12 6.04 -27.24
C LYS A 51 -40.35 7.35 -27.04
N ALA A 52 -40.32 7.86 -25.81
CA ALA A 52 -39.58 9.05 -25.44
C ALA A 52 -38.07 8.78 -25.18
N GLY A 53 -37.59 7.53 -25.32
CA GLY A 53 -36.20 7.17 -24.99
C GLY A 53 -35.85 7.28 -23.50
N ALA A 54 -36.85 7.34 -22.59
CA ALA A 54 -36.65 7.53 -21.17
C ALA A 54 -35.91 6.38 -20.47
N TYR A 55 -35.79 5.23 -21.15
CA TYR A 55 -35.10 4.04 -20.70
C TYR A 55 -33.83 3.75 -21.53
N ASP A 56 -33.39 4.70 -22.36
CA ASP A 56 -32.06 4.66 -22.95
C ASP A 56 -31.04 4.90 -21.85
N LEU A 57 -30.75 3.83 -21.14
CA LEU A 57 -29.68 3.79 -20.17
C LEU A 57 -28.40 4.05 -20.94
N LYS A 58 -27.90 5.29 -20.90
CA LYS A 58 -26.54 5.57 -21.31
C LYS A 58 -25.65 4.78 -20.38
N ASP A 59 -25.12 3.68 -20.89
CA ASP A 59 -24.13 2.90 -20.18
C ASP A 59 -22.89 3.81 -20.02
N GLU A 60 -22.57 4.22 -18.79
CA GLU A 60 -21.37 5.02 -18.54
C GLU A 60 -20.12 4.34 -19.13
N SER A 61 -20.14 3.00 -19.25
CA SER A 61 -19.06 2.25 -19.88
C SER A 61 -18.90 2.54 -21.38
N GLU A 62 -19.99 2.88 -22.09
CA GLU A 62 -19.95 3.20 -23.53
C GLU A 62 -19.41 4.61 -23.82
N THR A 63 -19.36 5.49 -22.83
CA THR A 63 -18.93 6.89 -22.99
C THR A 63 -17.69 7.24 -22.20
N MET A 64 -17.48 6.62 -21.04
CA MET A 64 -16.39 6.93 -20.12
C MET A 64 -15.03 6.58 -20.72
N THR A 65 -14.12 7.52 -20.72
CA THR A 65 -12.71 7.29 -21.06
C THR A 65 -11.92 6.73 -19.88
N LEU A 66 -10.78 6.09 -20.15
CA LEU A 66 -9.88 5.61 -19.10
C LEU A 66 -9.32 6.76 -18.26
N GLY A 67 -9.13 7.94 -18.85
CA GLY A 67 -8.67 9.15 -18.16
C GLY A 67 -9.70 9.62 -17.14
N GLU A 68 -10.97 9.74 -17.51
CA GLU A 68 -12.06 10.08 -16.59
C GLU A 68 -12.19 9.04 -15.46
N ALA A 69 -12.03 7.76 -15.78
CA ALA A 69 -12.02 6.70 -14.78
C ALA A 69 -10.83 6.83 -13.78
N ALA A 70 -9.66 7.28 -14.26
CA ALA A 70 -8.51 7.55 -13.42
C ALA A 70 -8.74 8.74 -12.46
N GLU A 71 -9.41 9.78 -12.90
CA GLU A 71 -9.79 10.92 -12.06
C GLU A 71 -10.81 10.50 -10.98
N LYS A 72 -11.83 9.73 -11.37
CA LYS A 72 -12.79 9.16 -10.42
C LYS A 72 -12.11 8.24 -9.39
N PHE A 73 -11.10 7.47 -9.80
CA PHE A 73 -10.31 6.62 -8.89
C PHE A 73 -9.52 7.44 -7.87
N GLU A 74 -8.89 8.54 -8.29
CA GLU A 74 -8.20 9.44 -7.38
C GLU A 74 -9.16 10.02 -6.34
N ALA A 75 -10.33 10.53 -6.79
CA ALA A 75 -11.35 11.07 -5.89
C ALA A 75 -11.86 10.01 -4.90
N TYR A 76 -12.08 8.78 -5.37
CA TYR A 76 -12.50 7.65 -4.53
C TYR A 76 -11.46 7.32 -3.46
N GLU A 77 -10.18 7.21 -3.81
CA GLU A 77 -9.12 6.92 -2.85
C GLU A 77 -8.92 8.06 -1.83
N ARG A 78 -9.12 9.33 -2.24
CA ARG A 78 -9.13 10.48 -1.32
C ARG A 78 -10.29 10.40 -0.33
N ALA A 79 -11.50 10.13 -0.81
CA ALA A 79 -12.70 9.98 0.01
C ALA A 79 -12.58 8.82 1.00
N LYS A 80 -11.89 7.76 0.63
CA LYS A 80 -11.58 6.59 1.48
C LYS A 80 -10.56 6.90 2.58
N GLY A 81 -9.92 8.06 2.56
CA GLY A 81 -8.90 8.45 3.53
C GLY A 81 -7.51 7.84 3.25
N THR A 82 -7.25 7.42 2.01
CA THR A 82 -5.92 6.92 1.62
C THR A 82 -4.87 8.03 1.76
N LYS A 83 -3.71 7.68 2.35
CA LYS A 83 -2.64 8.67 2.60
C LYS A 83 -2.15 9.32 1.30
N PRO A 84 -1.88 10.64 1.28
CA PRO A 84 -1.45 11.37 0.06
C PRO A 84 -0.28 10.71 -0.69
N GLY A 85 0.77 10.27 0.02
CA GLY A 85 1.91 9.58 -0.59
C GLY A 85 1.55 8.24 -1.26
N SER A 86 0.54 7.53 -0.73
CA SER A 86 0.02 6.30 -1.35
C SER A 86 -0.75 6.63 -2.62
N ILE A 87 -1.59 7.68 -2.60
CA ILE A 87 -2.33 8.15 -3.78
C ILE A 87 -1.34 8.56 -4.88
N THR A 88 -0.29 9.32 -4.56
CA THR A 88 0.77 9.68 -5.52
C THR A 88 1.37 8.43 -6.18
N THR A 89 1.69 7.40 -5.40
CA THR A 89 2.23 6.13 -5.93
C THR A 89 1.22 5.40 -6.80
N MET A 90 -0.08 5.42 -6.43
CA MET A 90 -1.16 4.84 -7.22
C MET A 90 -1.30 5.56 -8.56
N LEU A 91 -1.35 6.88 -8.55
CA LEU A 91 -1.47 7.69 -9.76
C LEU A 91 -0.26 7.54 -10.68
N GLN A 92 0.96 7.48 -10.15
CA GLN A 92 2.15 7.15 -10.95
C GLN A 92 2.02 5.80 -11.66
N SER A 93 1.34 4.83 -11.04
CA SER A 93 1.13 3.52 -11.67
C SER A 93 0.03 3.58 -12.74
N VAL A 94 -1.07 4.26 -12.47
CA VAL A 94 -2.17 4.46 -13.42
C VAL A 94 -1.70 5.29 -14.62
N ASN A 95 -0.84 6.29 -14.41
CA ASN A 95 -0.24 7.10 -15.48
C ASN A 95 0.65 6.32 -16.46
N MET A 96 1.04 5.08 -16.15
CA MET A 96 1.66 4.20 -17.15
C MET A 96 0.70 3.87 -18.30
N LEU A 97 -0.60 4.01 -18.08
CA LEU A 97 -1.63 3.81 -19.12
C LEU A 97 -2.01 5.12 -19.83
N ARG A 98 -1.31 6.24 -19.58
CA ARG A 98 -1.60 7.54 -20.19
C ARG A 98 -1.75 7.51 -21.71
N PRO A 99 -0.98 6.71 -22.48
CA PRO A 99 -1.14 6.63 -23.94
C PRO A 99 -2.52 6.18 -24.41
N ILE A 100 -3.29 5.53 -23.53
CA ILE A 100 -4.64 5.04 -23.84
C ILE A 100 -5.74 5.73 -23.03
N PHE A 101 -5.45 6.84 -22.33
CA PHE A 101 -6.44 7.56 -21.52
C PHE A 101 -7.61 8.14 -22.31
N SER A 102 -7.41 8.48 -23.58
CA SER A 102 -8.48 8.97 -24.46
C SER A 102 -9.42 7.88 -24.98
N ARG A 103 -9.08 6.59 -24.77
CA ARG A 103 -9.92 5.50 -25.19
C ARG A 103 -11.06 5.28 -24.22
N LYS A 104 -12.21 4.87 -24.74
CA LYS A 104 -13.35 4.42 -23.95
C LYS A 104 -12.98 3.13 -23.22
N VAL A 105 -13.45 3.00 -21.97
CA VAL A 105 -13.20 1.81 -21.13
C VAL A 105 -13.71 0.53 -21.81
N SER A 106 -14.86 0.61 -22.55
CA SER A 106 -15.43 -0.50 -23.31
C SER A 106 -14.53 -1.03 -24.42
N ASP A 107 -13.68 -0.18 -25.00
CA ASP A 107 -12.89 -0.48 -26.21
C ASP A 107 -11.46 -0.92 -25.88
N ILE A 108 -11.09 -0.91 -24.58
CA ILE A 108 -9.76 -1.26 -24.13
C ILE A 108 -9.56 -2.78 -24.14
N THR A 109 -8.56 -3.21 -24.90
CA THR A 109 -8.14 -4.60 -24.98
C THR A 109 -6.99 -4.93 -24.03
N ASN A 110 -6.78 -6.23 -23.77
CA ASN A 110 -5.60 -6.68 -23.03
C ASN A 110 -4.28 -6.24 -23.70
N LYS A 111 -4.28 -6.15 -25.03
CA LYS A 111 -3.11 -5.71 -25.80
C LYS A 111 -2.80 -4.24 -25.54
N ASP A 112 -3.80 -3.39 -25.53
CA ASP A 112 -3.62 -1.96 -25.29
C ASP A 112 -3.01 -1.70 -23.92
N ILE A 113 -3.49 -2.41 -22.89
CA ILE A 113 -2.95 -2.34 -21.53
C ILE A 113 -1.51 -2.86 -21.49
N SER A 114 -1.25 -3.99 -22.15
CA SER A 114 0.10 -4.56 -22.23
C SER A 114 1.07 -3.61 -22.88
N ASP A 115 0.73 -3.08 -24.05
CA ASP A 115 1.60 -2.20 -24.84
C ASP A 115 1.90 -0.89 -24.07
N ALA A 116 0.87 -0.25 -23.50
CA ALA A 116 1.04 0.97 -22.69
C ALA A 116 1.90 0.72 -21.44
N PHE A 117 1.64 -0.40 -20.73
CA PHE A 117 2.41 -0.75 -19.55
C PHE A 117 3.87 -1.08 -19.87
N MET A 118 4.14 -1.82 -20.94
CA MET A 118 5.49 -2.22 -21.33
C MET A 118 6.29 -1.02 -21.83
N ALA A 119 5.69 -0.15 -22.64
CA ALA A 119 6.33 1.08 -23.10
C ALA A 119 6.74 2.01 -21.95
N SER A 120 5.90 2.12 -20.91
CA SER A 120 6.19 2.95 -19.74
C SER A 120 7.01 2.22 -18.66
N GLY A 121 7.12 0.91 -18.75
CA GLY A 121 7.73 0.02 -17.76
C GLY A 121 9.15 -0.45 -18.11
N ASP A 122 9.72 0.04 -19.20
CA ASP A 122 11.09 -0.30 -19.57
C ASP A 122 12.07 0.19 -18.49
N GLY A 123 13.07 -0.65 -18.17
CA GLY A 123 14.05 -0.35 -17.11
C GLY A 123 13.54 -0.45 -15.67
N LEU A 124 12.28 -0.75 -15.42
CA LEU A 124 11.78 -0.94 -14.04
C LEU A 124 12.42 -2.15 -13.35
N SER A 125 12.83 -1.95 -12.09
CA SER A 125 13.26 -3.09 -11.26
C SER A 125 12.12 -4.12 -11.13
N PRO A 126 12.43 -5.43 -10.97
CA PRO A 126 11.40 -6.47 -10.84
C PRO A 126 10.41 -6.20 -9.70
N MET A 127 10.84 -5.58 -8.60
CA MET A 127 10.00 -5.21 -7.48
C MET A 127 9.07 -4.04 -7.84
N THR A 128 9.60 -3.00 -8.47
CA THR A 128 8.81 -1.85 -8.92
C THR A 128 7.76 -2.29 -9.95
N TYR A 129 8.16 -3.14 -10.90
CA TYR A 129 7.25 -3.75 -11.88
C TYR A 129 6.08 -4.48 -11.19
N ARG A 130 6.38 -5.35 -10.21
CA ARG A 130 5.35 -6.06 -9.45
C ARG A 130 4.41 -5.11 -8.72
N ASN A 131 4.96 -4.08 -8.06
CA ASN A 131 4.17 -3.11 -7.32
C ASN A 131 3.24 -2.32 -8.26
N ARG A 132 3.75 -1.85 -9.40
CA ARG A 132 2.96 -1.16 -10.42
C ARG A 132 1.82 -2.05 -10.94
N LYS A 133 2.12 -3.32 -11.26
CA LYS A 133 1.10 -4.29 -11.68
C LYS A 133 0.02 -4.49 -10.61
N THR A 134 0.40 -4.59 -9.33
CA THR A 134 -0.55 -4.74 -8.22
C THR A 134 -1.46 -3.51 -8.10
N ILE A 135 -0.90 -2.31 -8.19
CA ILE A 135 -1.67 -1.06 -8.14
C ILE A 135 -2.62 -0.95 -9.34
N LEU A 136 -2.16 -1.29 -10.55
CA LEU A 136 -3.06 -1.34 -11.71
C LEU A 136 -4.18 -2.35 -11.52
N SER A 137 -3.91 -3.50 -10.91
CA SER A 137 -4.98 -4.45 -10.58
C SER A 137 -6.00 -3.84 -9.60
N THR A 138 -5.57 -3.03 -8.64
CA THR A 138 -6.49 -2.29 -7.74
C THR A 138 -7.33 -1.28 -8.52
N PHE A 139 -6.74 -0.54 -9.44
CA PHE A 139 -7.44 0.40 -10.30
C PHE A 139 -8.51 -0.30 -11.17
N PHE A 140 -8.15 -1.39 -11.84
CA PHE A 140 -9.12 -2.13 -12.65
C PHE A 140 -10.18 -2.85 -11.82
N ASN A 141 -9.88 -3.29 -10.59
CA ASN A 141 -10.92 -3.76 -9.67
C ASN A 141 -11.91 -2.66 -9.32
N TYR A 142 -11.45 -1.41 -9.13
CA TYR A 142 -12.34 -0.28 -8.93
C TYR A 142 -13.29 -0.07 -10.13
N LEU A 143 -12.81 -0.23 -11.36
CA LEU A 143 -13.67 -0.16 -12.56
C LEU A 143 -14.69 -1.29 -12.62
N VAL A 144 -14.33 -2.47 -12.10
CA VAL A 144 -15.22 -3.66 -12.07
C VAL A 144 -16.20 -3.59 -10.92
N ASP A 145 -15.71 -3.35 -9.68
CA ASP A 145 -16.47 -3.60 -8.46
C ASP A 145 -17.22 -2.35 -7.97
N VAL A 146 -16.73 -1.14 -8.31
CA VAL A 146 -17.29 0.13 -7.84
C VAL A 146 -17.99 0.90 -8.94
N LEU A 147 -17.31 1.14 -10.07
CA LEU A 147 -17.94 1.82 -11.21
C LEU A 147 -18.82 0.90 -12.05
N GLU A 148 -18.61 -0.41 -11.97
CA GLU A 148 -19.34 -1.43 -12.76
C GLU A 148 -19.27 -1.20 -14.29
N VAL A 149 -18.23 -0.50 -14.78
CA VAL A 149 -18.04 -0.17 -16.21
C VAL A 149 -17.21 -1.21 -16.97
N MET A 150 -16.71 -2.23 -16.27
CA MET A 150 -15.91 -3.31 -16.86
C MET A 150 -16.31 -4.66 -16.27
N ARG A 151 -16.35 -5.72 -17.09
CA ARG A 151 -16.80 -7.06 -16.65
C ARG A 151 -15.78 -7.80 -15.80
N SER A 152 -14.49 -7.60 -16.04
CA SER A 152 -13.43 -8.33 -15.35
C SER A 152 -12.12 -7.55 -15.41
N ASN A 153 -11.28 -7.77 -14.39
CA ASN A 153 -9.96 -7.15 -14.30
C ASN A 153 -8.98 -7.77 -15.34
N PRO A 154 -8.51 -7.01 -16.33
CA PRO A 154 -7.66 -7.53 -17.40
C PRO A 154 -6.19 -7.70 -17.01
N VAL A 155 -5.73 -7.09 -15.91
CA VAL A 155 -4.31 -6.97 -15.55
C VAL A 155 -3.59 -8.32 -15.44
N LYS A 156 -4.27 -9.35 -14.94
CA LYS A 156 -3.66 -10.69 -14.83
C LYS A 156 -3.30 -11.28 -16.18
N LYS A 157 -4.14 -11.04 -17.21
CA LYS A 157 -3.95 -11.52 -18.59
C LYS A 157 -3.05 -10.59 -19.39
N ALA A 158 -3.21 -9.28 -19.23
CA ALA A 158 -2.48 -8.26 -19.99
C ALA A 158 -1.01 -8.12 -19.58
N ILE A 159 -0.71 -8.21 -18.27
CA ILE A 159 0.64 -7.95 -17.75
C ILE A 159 1.24 -9.25 -17.20
N PRO A 160 2.32 -9.77 -17.78
CA PRO A 160 2.96 -11.00 -17.32
C PRO A 160 3.55 -10.84 -15.91
N ARG A 161 3.83 -11.97 -15.25
CA ARG A 161 4.58 -11.97 -13.99
C ARG A 161 6.07 -11.96 -14.28
N ARG A 162 6.83 -11.13 -13.54
CA ARG A 162 8.28 -11.18 -13.53
C ARG A 162 8.77 -11.87 -12.26
N LYS A 163 9.78 -12.75 -12.40
CA LYS A 163 10.45 -13.36 -11.25
C LYS A 163 11.24 -12.28 -10.51
N ILE A 164 11.09 -12.23 -9.20
CA ILE A 164 11.87 -11.33 -8.35
C ILE A 164 13.03 -12.13 -7.79
N PRO A 165 14.28 -11.77 -8.12
CA PRO A 165 15.44 -12.44 -7.53
C PRO A 165 15.47 -12.17 -6.03
N LYS A 166 15.81 -13.20 -5.23
CA LYS A 166 16.08 -13.03 -3.82
C LYS A 166 17.32 -12.14 -3.68
N LYS A 167 17.15 -10.93 -3.13
CA LYS A 167 18.28 -10.06 -2.81
C LYS A 167 18.85 -10.47 -1.47
N GLN A 168 20.15 -10.69 -1.42
CA GLN A 168 20.87 -10.83 -0.16
C GLN A 168 20.75 -9.50 0.60
N ARG A 169 20.28 -9.56 1.85
CA ARG A 169 20.13 -8.38 2.72
C ARG A 169 21.34 -8.30 3.61
N PHE A 170 22.12 -7.25 3.45
CA PHE A 170 23.24 -6.95 4.34
C PHE A 170 22.74 -6.17 5.56
N PHE A 171 23.29 -6.48 6.71
CA PHE A 171 23.09 -5.75 7.95
C PHE A 171 24.45 -5.47 8.61
N TRP A 172 24.48 -4.49 9.47
CA TRP A 172 25.68 -4.15 10.22
C TRP A 172 25.69 -4.86 11.56
N THR A 173 26.88 -5.33 11.97
CA THR A 173 27.08 -5.83 13.35
C THR A 173 26.99 -4.69 14.36
N THR A 174 26.90 -5.03 15.65
CA THR A 174 26.87 -4.04 16.74
C THR A 174 28.11 -3.14 16.73
N GLU A 175 29.28 -3.70 16.47
CA GLU A 175 30.55 -2.96 16.38
C GLU A 175 30.57 -2.00 15.18
N GLN A 176 30.04 -2.45 14.06
CA GLN A 176 29.91 -1.60 12.86
C GLN A 176 28.94 -0.45 13.10
N ILE A 177 27.82 -0.71 13.78
CA ILE A 177 26.85 0.34 14.17
C ILE A 177 27.50 1.37 15.08
N ASP A 178 28.25 0.93 16.10
CA ASP A 178 28.93 1.83 17.02
C ASP A 178 29.91 2.75 16.26
N ARG A 179 30.67 2.21 15.31
CA ARG A 179 31.60 3.01 14.47
C ARG A 179 30.86 4.01 13.58
N ILE A 180 29.72 3.62 12.99
CA ILE A 180 28.92 4.52 12.15
C ILE A 180 28.33 5.64 12.99
N ILE A 181 27.79 5.33 14.17
CA ILE A 181 27.21 6.31 15.09
C ILE A 181 28.30 7.27 15.61
N ALA A 182 29.48 6.76 15.88
CA ALA A 182 30.65 7.60 16.30
C ALA A 182 31.01 8.63 15.22
N ASN A 183 30.88 8.28 13.93
CA ASN A 183 31.17 9.13 12.78
C ASN A 183 29.96 9.95 12.28
N ALA A 184 28.91 10.03 13.09
CA ALA A 184 27.75 10.83 12.70
C ALA A 184 28.12 12.32 12.54
N PRO A 185 27.68 13.00 11.47
CA PRO A 185 28.13 14.36 11.14
C PRO A 185 27.59 15.44 12.09
N SER A 186 26.66 15.10 12.96
CA SER A 186 26.18 16.00 14.02
C SER A 186 25.55 15.21 15.18
N PRO A 187 25.50 15.79 16.39
CA PRO A 187 24.84 15.18 17.55
C PRO A 187 23.38 14.80 17.26
N ARG A 188 22.67 15.61 16.49
CA ARG A 188 21.27 15.38 16.09
C ARG A 188 21.11 14.15 15.19
N ILE A 189 21.97 13.98 14.21
CA ILE A 189 21.99 12.77 13.34
C ILE A 189 22.41 11.54 14.14
N ARG A 190 23.38 11.69 15.05
CA ARG A 190 23.83 10.64 15.95
C ARG A 190 22.66 10.08 16.77
N LEU A 191 21.89 10.94 17.40
CA LEU A 191 20.71 10.52 18.18
C LEU A 191 19.64 9.84 17.31
N LEU A 192 19.35 10.36 16.11
CA LEU A 192 18.40 9.73 15.18
C LEU A 192 18.83 8.32 14.77
N TRP A 193 20.12 8.15 14.45
CA TRP A 193 20.63 6.82 14.10
C TRP A 193 20.61 5.87 15.31
N SER A 194 20.87 6.38 16.50
CA SER A 194 20.78 5.61 17.74
C SER A 194 19.36 5.11 18.02
N PHE A 195 18.33 5.92 17.80
CA PHE A 195 16.95 5.48 17.89
C PHE A 195 16.64 4.36 16.91
N MET A 196 17.11 4.46 15.66
CA MET A 196 16.86 3.43 14.65
C MET A 196 17.67 2.16 14.91
N ALA A 197 18.91 2.29 15.42
CA ALA A 197 19.83 1.19 15.64
C ALA A 197 19.58 0.42 16.94
N PHE A 198 19.16 1.09 18.01
CA PHE A 198 19.06 0.50 19.36
C PHE A 198 17.61 0.35 19.86
N ALA A 199 16.65 1.01 19.21
CA ALA A 199 15.23 0.83 19.49
C ALA A 199 14.43 0.37 18.25
N GLY A 200 15.10 0.18 17.12
CA GLY A 200 14.47 -0.28 15.89
C GLY A 200 13.37 0.66 15.36
N LEU A 201 13.47 1.98 15.62
CA LEU A 201 12.49 2.94 15.12
C LEU A 201 12.52 3.03 13.59
N ARG A 202 11.34 3.26 12.97
CA ARG A 202 11.29 3.68 11.58
C ARG A 202 11.80 5.10 11.44
N VAL A 203 12.28 5.48 10.27
CA VAL A 203 12.74 6.87 10.02
C VAL A 203 11.69 7.89 10.45
N SER A 204 10.43 7.70 10.08
CA SER A 204 9.34 8.61 10.44
C SER A 204 9.08 8.67 11.95
N GLU A 205 9.23 7.57 12.66
CA GLU A 205 9.09 7.49 14.11
C GLU A 205 10.27 8.21 14.79
N ALA A 206 11.50 7.99 14.33
CA ALA A 206 12.70 8.64 14.87
C ALA A 206 12.65 10.17 14.67
N VAL A 207 12.25 10.64 13.48
CA VAL A 207 12.12 12.07 13.18
C VAL A 207 11.00 12.73 14.00
N ALA A 208 9.94 12.00 14.31
CA ALA A 208 8.83 12.49 15.14
C ALA A 208 9.12 12.43 16.66
N MET A 209 10.30 11.92 17.08
CA MET A 209 10.61 11.73 18.49
C MET A 209 10.67 13.07 19.25
N ARG A 210 10.15 13.04 20.48
CA ARG A 210 10.13 14.15 21.42
C ARG A 210 10.48 13.65 22.82
N PRO A 211 11.00 14.50 23.72
CA PRO A 211 11.34 14.10 25.09
C PRO A 211 10.18 13.45 25.84
N GLU A 212 8.96 13.96 25.65
CA GLU A 212 7.75 13.49 26.34
C GLU A 212 7.40 12.02 25.98
N ALA A 213 7.91 11.53 24.86
CA ALA A 213 7.74 10.13 24.46
C ALA A 213 8.70 9.17 25.19
N ILE A 214 9.60 9.71 26.04
CA ILE A 214 10.63 8.95 26.77
C ILE A 214 10.36 9.09 28.26
N HIS A 215 9.80 8.05 28.86
CA HIS A 215 9.56 8.00 30.30
C HIS A 215 9.49 6.55 30.78
N ASP A 216 9.66 6.33 32.09
CA ASP A 216 9.61 5.01 32.75
C ASP A 216 10.58 3.96 32.17
N GLY A 217 11.71 4.39 31.57
CA GLY A 217 12.67 3.49 30.90
C GLY A 217 12.24 2.99 29.52
N TYR A 218 11.19 3.57 28.94
CA TYR A 218 10.64 3.17 27.63
C TYR A 218 10.53 4.36 26.68
N ILE A 219 10.60 4.05 25.39
CA ILE A 219 10.15 4.92 24.32
C ILE A 219 8.71 4.55 23.98
N HIS A 220 7.83 5.52 24.00
CA HIS A 220 6.42 5.39 23.62
C HIS A 220 6.25 5.87 22.18
N VAL A 221 5.83 4.99 21.27
CA VAL A 221 5.62 5.32 19.85
C VAL A 221 4.21 4.99 19.41
N LYS A 222 3.62 5.86 18.61
CA LYS A 222 2.37 5.59 17.89
C LYS A 222 2.69 4.98 16.53
N GLY A 223 2.28 3.74 16.31
CA GLY A 223 2.46 3.01 15.07
C GLY A 223 1.36 3.32 14.05
N LYS A 224 1.37 2.58 12.93
CA LYS A 224 0.31 2.63 11.91
C LYS A 224 -1.02 2.18 12.52
N GLY A 225 -2.06 3.03 12.39
CA GLY A 225 -3.40 2.75 12.96
C GLY A 225 -3.53 3.07 14.45
N ASP A 226 -2.78 4.07 14.93
CA ASP A 226 -2.78 4.56 16.33
C ASP A 226 -2.46 3.52 17.42
N LYS A 227 -1.86 2.39 17.02
CA LYS A 227 -1.40 1.39 17.98
C LYS A 227 -0.19 1.92 18.74
N GLU A 228 -0.33 2.06 20.04
CA GLU A 228 0.77 2.42 20.92
C GLU A 228 1.69 1.21 21.13
N ALA A 229 3.00 1.48 21.18
CA ALA A 229 4.01 0.48 21.50
C ALA A 229 5.04 1.09 22.45
N LYS A 230 5.47 0.28 23.42
CA LYS A 230 6.54 0.60 24.37
C LYS A 230 7.79 -0.17 23.99
N ILE A 231 8.91 0.52 23.88
CA ILE A 231 10.20 -0.06 23.52
C ILE A 231 11.17 0.21 24.67
N PRO A 232 11.75 -0.82 25.28
CA PRO A 232 12.67 -0.61 26.39
C PRO A 232 13.95 0.11 25.90
N ILE A 233 14.44 1.02 26.71
CA ILE A 233 15.68 1.76 26.43
C ILE A 233 16.88 0.95 26.94
N CYS A 234 17.73 0.52 26.02
CA CYS A 234 18.96 -0.16 26.39
C CYS A 234 20.04 0.85 26.85
N PRO A 235 21.06 0.41 27.63
CA PRO A 235 22.10 1.31 28.15
C PRO A 235 22.85 2.09 27.05
N ARG A 236 23.00 1.51 25.85
CA ARG A 236 23.65 2.23 24.72
C ARG A 236 22.80 3.41 24.26
N LEU A 237 21.49 3.21 24.11
CA LEU A 237 20.59 4.28 23.71
C LEU A 237 20.46 5.34 24.78
N GLN A 238 20.40 4.94 26.06
CA GLN A 238 20.34 5.87 27.17
C GLN A 238 21.53 6.84 27.14
N ARG A 239 22.77 6.33 26.97
CA ARG A 239 23.96 7.18 26.86
C ARG A 239 23.89 8.21 25.72
N GLU A 240 23.28 7.86 24.59
CA GLU A 240 23.11 8.79 23.45
C GLU A 240 22.03 9.83 23.72
N ILE A 241 20.97 9.45 24.46
CA ILE A 241 19.93 10.37 24.93
C ILE A 241 20.51 11.37 25.92
N ASP A 242 21.26 10.90 26.95
CA ASP A 242 21.86 11.74 28.00
C ASP A 242 22.93 12.67 27.45
N ARG A 243 23.61 12.27 26.38
CA ARG A 243 24.62 13.09 25.70
C ARG A 243 24.02 14.22 24.88
N TYR A 244 22.77 14.11 24.48
CA TYR A 244 22.15 15.06 23.56
C TYR A 244 21.55 16.24 24.32
N ASP A 245 22.17 17.40 24.18
CA ASP A 245 21.78 18.67 24.81
C ASP A 245 21.04 19.63 23.83
N GLY A 246 20.83 19.19 22.60
CA GLY A 246 20.21 20.01 21.56
C GLY A 246 18.69 19.99 21.55
N GLU A 247 18.11 20.84 20.71
CA GLU A 247 16.67 20.88 20.48
C GLU A 247 16.16 19.57 19.84
N TRP A 248 15.10 18.99 20.41
CA TRP A 248 14.43 17.77 19.94
C TRP A 248 13.52 18.05 18.73
N ARG A 249 14.09 18.71 17.76
CA ARG A 249 13.45 18.96 16.47
C ARG A 249 14.31 18.38 15.35
N PHE A 250 13.76 17.43 14.63
CA PHE A 250 14.46 16.68 13.59
C PHE A 250 13.85 16.97 12.21
N PRO A 251 14.22 18.10 11.55
CA PRO A 251 13.62 18.54 10.29
C PRO A 251 14.27 17.79 9.10
N TYR A 252 14.28 16.46 9.16
CA TYR A 252 14.90 15.64 8.13
C TYR A 252 13.87 14.80 7.38
N THR A 253 13.96 14.79 6.05
CA THR A 253 13.26 13.82 5.23
C THR A 253 14.06 12.52 5.13
N SER A 254 13.40 11.43 4.69
CA SER A 254 14.06 10.14 4.47
C SER A 254 15.22 10.27 3.48
N GLU A 255 15.04 11.05 2.41
CA GLU A 255 16.05 11.27 1.36
C GLU A 255 17.29 11.99 1.89
N VAL A 256 17.09 12.98 2.79
CA VAL A 256 18.20 13.68 3.44
C VAL A 256 18.98 12.72 4.33
N LEU A 257 18.28 11.93 5.15
CA LEU A 257 18.93 10.95 6.03
C LEU A 257 19.64 9.86 5.23
N GLU A 258 19.11 9.41 4.12
CA GLU A 258 19.78 8.46 3.23
C GLU A 258 21.06 9.05 2.63
N ARG A 259 21.04 10.31 2.18
CA ARG A 259 22.21 11.01 1.63
C ARG A 259 23.30 11.20 2.67
N VAL A 260 22.90 11.57 3.89
CA VAL A 260 23.83 11.75 5.01
C VAL A 260 24.44 10.41 5.41
N ALA A 261 23.64 9.35 5.52
CA ALA A 261 24.13 8.01 5.83
C ALA A 261 25.12 7.51 4.77
N ALA A 262 24.84 7.76 3.47
CA ALA A 262 25.72 7.35 2.38
C ALA A 262 27.14 7.98 2.47
N LYS A 263 27.25 9.20 3.01
CA LYS A 263 28.53 9.92 3.16
C LYS A 263 29.29 9.57 4.44
N ALA A 264 28.59 9.15 5.49
CA ALA A 264 29.17 8.93 6.81
C ALA A 264 29.59 7.48 7.08
N ILE A 265 29.22 6.55 6.21
CA ILE A 265 29.58 5.15 6.37
C ILE A 265 31.02 4.95 5.90
N PRO A 266 31.90 4.37 6.76
CA PRO A 266 33.29 4.11 6.40
C PRO A 266 33.43 3.19 5.18
N GLU A 267 34.50 3.38 4.41
CA GLU A 267 34.87 2.47 3.33
C GLU A 267 35.02 1.04 3.83
N GLY A 268 34.62 0.06 3.00
CA GLY A 268 34.69 -1.37 3.35
C GLY A 268 33.41 -1.93 4.01
N PHE A 269 32.43 -1.09 4.35
CA PHE A 269 31.15 -1.58 4.85
C PHE A 269 30.26 -2.06 3.68
N GLN A 270 29.89 -3.32 3.69
CA GLN A 270 29.10 -3.90 2.61
C GLN A 270 27.70 -3.28 2.50
N GLY A 271 27.27 -3.08 1.26
CA GLY A 271 25.91 -2.69 0.88
C GLY A 271 25.64 -1.18 0.94
N LYS A 272 24.64 -0.73 0.19
CA LYS A 272 24.26 0.69 0.13
C LYS A 272 23.83 1.19 1.51
N ALA A 273 24.36 2.32 1.92
CA ALA A 273 23.95 3.01 3.10
C ALA A 273 22.55 3.63 2.93
N HIS A 274 21.62 3.23 3.76
CA HIS A 274 20.33 3.91 3.89
C HIS A 274 19.86 3.85 5.34
N ALA A 275 19.16 4.90 5.77
CA ALA A 275 18.76 5.04 7.17
C ALA A 275 17.97 3.84 7.71
N HIS A 276 17.12 3.23 6.88
CA HIS A 276 16.34 2.06 7.28
C HIS A 276 17.18 0.81 7.58
N ARG A 277 18.47 0.78 7.16
CA ARG A 277 19.38 -0.32 7.47
C ARG A 277 19.71 -0.39 8.96
N PHE A 278 19.78 0.72 9.69
CA PHE A 278 19.93 0.70 11.14
C PHE A 278 18.84 -0.17 11.79
N ARG A 279 17.59 0.06 11.43
CA ARG A 279 16.46 -0.75 11.91
C ARG A 279 16.56 -2.21 11.47
N HIS A 280 16.98 -2.47 10.22
CA HIS A 280 17.23 -3.85 9.77
C HIS A 280 18.31 -4.52 10.59
N SER A 281 19.40 -3.81 10.86
CA SER A 281 20.52 -4.33 11.68
C SER A 281 20.08 -4.61 13.12
N PHE A 282 19.21 -3.76 13.70
CA PHE A 282 18.62 -4.02 15.01
C PHE A 282 17.92 -5.39 15.05
N GLY A 283 17.00 -5.65 14.14
CA GLY A 283 16.31 -6.94 14.10
C GLY A 283 17.25 -8.12 13.80
N SER A 284 18.21 -7.93 12.87
CA SER A 284 19.20 -8.96 12.52
C SER A 284 20.10 -9.34 13.69
N ASN A 285 20.59 -8.35 14.45
CA ASN A 285 21.47 -8.58 15.60
C ASN A 285 20.72 -9.25 16.76
N LEU A 286 19.44 -8.92 16.98
CA LEU A 286 18.61 -9.62 17.96
C LEU A 286 18.43 -11.11 17.60
N ILE A 287 18.17 -11.42 16.33
CA ILE A 287 18.01 -12.80 15.89
C ILE A 287 19.34 -13.56 16.00
N ARG A 288 20.47 -12.96 15.60
CA ARG A 288 21.79 -13.56 15.78
C ARG A 288 22.17 -13.81 17.25
N ALA A 289 21.64 -12.99 18.14
CA ALA A 289 21.78 -13.19 19.58
C ALA A 289 20.83 -14.24 20.16
N GLY A 290 20.08 -14.98 19.31
CA GLY A 290 19.16 -16.04 19.74
C GLY A 290 17.84 -15.53 20.32
N VAL A 291 17.50 -14.24 20.16
CA VAL A 291 16.24 -13.70 20.67
C VAL A 291 15.07 -14.30 19.91
N ASN A 292 14.07 -14.79 20.66
CA ASN A 292 12.87 -15.39 20.10
C ASN A 292 12.23 -14.49 19.03
N ILE A 293 11.91 -15.07 17.86
CA ILE A 293 11.39 -14.35 16.68
C ILE A 293 10.10 -13.56 17.00
N LYS A 294 9.27 -14.05 17.96
CA LYS A 294 8.07 -13.34 18.39
C LYS A 294 8.40 -12.07 19.16
N VAL A 295 9.45 -12.09 19.97
CA VAL A 295 9.96 -10.90 20.68
C VAL A 295 10.50 -9.90 19.67
N VAL A 296 11.29 -10.36 18.69
CA VAL A 296 11.79 -9.51 17.60
C VAL A 296 10.64 -8.89 16.80
N GLN A 297 9.61 -9.66 16.45
CA GLN A 297 8.40 -9.16 15.78
C GLN A 297 7.77 -8.01 16.59
N THR A 298 7.61 -8.20 17.90
CA THR A 298 7.02 -7.21 18.80
C THR A 298 7.86 -5.93 18.84
N LEU A 299 9.16 -6.05 19.08
CA LEU A 299 10.10 -4.91 19.11
C LEU A 299 10.16 -4.17 17.76
N MET A 300 10.11 -4.93 16.66
CA MET A 300 10.08 -4.36 15.31
C MET A 300 8.69 -3.82 14.92
N ARG A 301 7.65 -4.09 15.71
CA ARG A 301 6.26 -3.68 15.40
C ARG A 301 5.85 -4.09 13.99
N HIS A 302 6.16 -5.36 13.63
CA HIS A 302 5.73 -5.95 12.38
C HIS A 302 4.30 -6.50 12.51
N GLU A 303 3.45 -6.24 11.53
CA GLU A 303 2.04 -6.68 11.54
C GLU A 303 1.93 -8.21 11.61
N THR A 304 2.84 -8.93 10.96
CA THR A 304 2.84 -10.39 10.91
C THR A 304 4.22 -10.97 11.21
N VAL A 305 4.25 -12.19 11.76
CA VAL A 305 5.49 -12.96 11.97
C VAL A 305 6.15 -13.28 10.63
N ASN A 306 5.35 -13.56 9.58
CA ASN A 306 5.86 -13.86 8.25
C ASN A 306 6.74 -12.72 7.69
N LEU A 307 6.38 -11.46 7.96
CA LEU A 307 7.22 -10.33 7.55
C LEU A 307 8.60 -10.38 8.22
N THR A 308 8.66 -10.82 9.48
CA THR A 308 9.93 -11.00 10.22
C THR A 308 10.68 -12.21 9.69
N LEU A 309 10.03 -13.33 9.51
CA LEU A 309 10.62 -14.55 8.95
C LEU A 309 11.17 -14.29 7.54
N ASP A 310 10.40 -13.73 6.62
CA ASP A 310 10.85 -13.41 5.25
C ASP A 310 12.04 -12.44 5.22
N THR A 311 12.10 -11.55 6.22
CA THR A 311 13.19 -10.56 6.31
C THR A 311 14.48 -11.19 6.80
N TYR A 312 14.40 -12.15 7.71
CA TYR A 312 15.55 -12.70 8.44
C TYR A 312 15.82 -14.20 8.21
N ALA A 313 15.07 -14.86 7.31
CA ALA A 313 15.22 -16.28 6.99
C ALA A 313 16.68 -16.67 6.67
N HIS A 314 17.40 -15.78 5.97
CA HIS A 314 18.80 -16.01 5.60
C HIS A 314 19.78 -16.05 6.79
N ILE A 315 19.36 -15.60 7.98
CA ILE A 315 20.15 -15.69 9.22
C ILE A 315 19.81 -16.99 9.94
N LEU A 316 18.56 -17.42 9.89
CA LEU A 316 18.06 -18.63 10.54
C LEU A 316 18.54 -19.90 9.84
N ASP A 317 18.72 -19.86 8.51
CA ASP A 317 19.17 -21.02 7.71
C ASP A 317 20.61 -21.48 8.02
N THR A 318 21.44 -20.64 8.66
CA THR A 318 22.85 -20.95 8.96
C THR A 318 23.07 -21.67 10.30
N ASP A 319 22.03 -21.81 11.12
CA ASP A 319 22.19 -22.29 12.50
C ASP A 319 21.57 -23.68 12.79
N THR A 320 21.12 -24.40 11.74
CA THR A 320 20.46 -25.71 11.95
C THR A 320 21.40 -26.77 12.55
N GLU A 321 22.64 -26.85 12.08
CA GLU A 321 23.64 -27.78 12.62
C GLU A 321 24.02 -27.43 14.07
N LYS A 322 24.20 -26.13 14.35
CA LYS A 322 24.52 -25.63 15.67
C LYS A 322 23.39 -25.86 16.66
N ALA A 323 22.13 -25.63 16.24
CA ALA A 323 20.95 -25.86 17.07
C ALA A 323 20.81 -27.34 17.48
N ILE A 324 21.09 -28.27 16.56
CA ILE A 324 21.06 -29.73 16.88
C ILE A 324 22.17 -30.07 17.86
N SER A 325 23.39 -29.60 17.62
CA SER A 325 24.53 -29.92 18.50
C SER A 325 24.40 -29.30 19.89
N GLU A 326 23.77 -28.12 20.05
CA GLU A 326 23.54 -27.49 21.35
C GLU A 326 22.45 -28.18 22.18
N VAL A 327 21.47 -28.83 21.56
CA VAL A 327 20.35 -29.47 22.27
C VAL A 327 20.63 -30.95 22.55
N TYR A 328 21.41 -31.62 21.69
CA TYR A 328 21.61 -33.09 21.73
C TYR A 328 23.08 -33.50 21.89
N SER A 329 23.96 -32.60 22.37
CA SER A 329 25.37 -32.90 22.71
C SER A 329 25.56 -33.51 24.10
#